data_785ec51437e2bd997eff290118e35e94
#
_entry.id   785ec51437e2bd997eff290118e35e94
#
_cell.length_a   1.000
_cell.length_b   1.000
_cell.length_c   1.000
_cell.angle_alpha   90.00
_cell.angle_beta   90.00
_cell.angle_gamma   90.00
#
_symmetry.space_group_name_H-M   'P 1'
#
loop_
_entity.id
_entity.type
_entity.pdbx_description
1 polymer ?
#
loop_
_entity_poly.entity_id
_entity_poly.type
_entity_poly.pdbx_seq_one_letter_code
_entity_poly.pdbx_strand_id
1 'polypeptide(L)'
;RLGWTQIVCCASPAYVARRREPIRTPLDLQHHECLSYTNVGMPNMWQFEGKGGRESSVSVRIPPRHRANNGQVLASLAVQGMGVVYAPDFIVAHEIRAGQLVPLLPDYRPTRSPIAAVYPSRRHLSAKVRSFVEFLVERYERQHEWSLEDILGAHGMPGA
;
A
#
# COMPACT_ATOMS: atom_id res chain seq x y z
N ARG A 1 -5.97 17.19 -7.52
CA ARG A 1 -6.00 15.78 -7.08
C ARG A 1 -6.54 14.95 -8.22
N LEU A 2 -5.91 13.83 -8.54
CA LEU A 2 -6.36 12.89 -9.57
C LEU A 2 -7.20 11.76 -8.95
N GLY A 3 -6.77 11.25 -7.79
CA GLY A 3 -7.44 10.13 -7.14
C GLY A 3 -6.85 9.83 -5.77
N TRP A 4 -7.13 8.62 -5.29
CA TRP A 4 -6.62 8.07 -4.05
C TRP A 4 -6.00 6.71 -4.31
N THR A 5 -4.97 6.38 -3.57
CA THR A 5 -4.40 5.04 -3.44
C THR A 5 -4.50 4.58 -1.99
N GLN A 6 -4.59 3.30 -1.78
CA GLN A 6 -4.55 2.69 -0.45
C GLN A 6 -3.18 2.07 -0.22
N ILE A 7 -2.62 2.26 0.96
CA ILE A 7 -1.34 1.66 1.32
C ILE A 7 -1.63 0.33 2.02
N VAL A 8 -1.17 -0.75 1.43
CA VAL A 8 -1.47 -2.13 1.84
C VAL A 8 -0.24 -2.74 2.50
N CYS A 9 -0.46 -3.39 3.65
CA CYS A 9 0.53 -4.24 4.30
C CYS A 9 0.34 -5.66 3.79
N CYS A 10 1.34 -6.26 3.17
CA CYS A 10 1.22 -7.62 2.62
C CYS A 10 2.56 -8.37 2.64
N ALA A 11 2.48 -9.70 2.54
CA ALA A 11 3.62 -10.60 2.43
C ALA A 11 3.25 -11.83 1.61
N SER A 12 4.24 -12.64 1.19
CA SER A 12 3.93 -13.91 0.53
C SER A 12 3.36 -14.93 1.52
N PRO A 13 2.48 -15.84 1.06
CA PRO A 13 1.99 -16.95 1.89
C PRO A 13 3.11 -17.77 2.51
N ALA A 14 4.19 -18.00 1.75
CA ALA A 14 5.36 -18.74 2.22
C ALA A 14 6.09 -18.01 3.36
N TYR A 15 6.18 -16.68 3.32
CA TYR A 15 6.73 -15.90 4.43
C TYR A 15 5.88 -16.06 5.69
N VAL A 16 4.56 -15.90 5.56
CA VAL A 16 3.63 -16.01 6.69
C VAL A 16 3.68 -17.41 7.32
N ALA A 17 3.68 -18.47 6.49
CA ALA A 17 3.67 -19.85 6.95
C ALA A 17 4.93 -20.26 7.72
N ARG A 18 6.10 -19.72 7.36
CA ARG A 18 7.38 -20.09 8.03
C ARG A 18 7.65 -19.34 9.33
N ARG A 19 6.88 -18.27 9.61
CA ARG A 19 7.06 -17.48 10.83
C ARG A 19 6.30 -18.10 12.00
N ARG A 20 6.98 -18.22 13.15
CA ARG A 20 6.34 -18.71 14.37
C ARG A 20 5.47 -17.67 15.04
N GLU A 21 5.80 -16.39 14.89
CA GLU A 21 5.08 -15.27 15.45
C GLU A 21 4.08 -14.74 14.42
N PRO A 22 2.76 -14.79 14.69
CA PRO A 22 1.75 -14.28 13.78
C PRO A 22 1.72 -12.74 13.82
N ILE A 23 1.39 -12.12 12.68
CA ILE A 23 1.16 -10.67 12.59
C ILE A 23 -0.32 -10.40 12.83
N ARG A 24 -0.69 -10.03 14.04
CA ARG A 24 -2.06 -9.72 14.45
C ARG A 24 -2.29 -8.23 14.66
N THR A 25 -1.24 -7.51 15.07
CA THR A 25 -1.25 -6.08 15.30
C THR A 25 -0.08 -5.41 14.58
N PRO A 26 -0.15 -4.10 14.29
CA PRO A 26 0.98 -3.38 13.70
C PRO A 26 2.28 -3.48 14.51
N LEU A 27 2.20 -3.61 15.83
CA LEU A 27 3.37 -3.71 16.70
C LEU A 27 4.16 -5.01 16.47
N ASP A 28 3.49 -6.08 16.05
CA ASP A 28 4.13 -7.36 15.75
C ASP A 28 5.16 -7.24 14.60
N LEU A 29 4.98 -6.24 13.71
CA LEU A 29 5.92 -5.95 12.63
C LEU A 29 7.34 -5.62 13.11
N GLN A 30 7.51 -5.24 14.37
CA GLN A 30 8.83 -5.01 14.96
C GLN A 30 9.67 -6.30 15.07
N HIS A 31 9.03 -7.46 15.03
CA HIS A 31 9.65 -8.79 15.09
C HIS A 31 9.74 -9.48 13.71
N HIS A 32 9.41 -8.74 12.65
CA HIS A 32 9.40 -9.28 11.28
C HIS A 32 10.40 -8.55 10.37
N GLU A 33 10.83 -9.23 9.30
CA GLU A 33 11.59 -8.59 8.24
C GLU A 33 10.67 -7.63 7.48
N CYS A 34 10.97 -6.34 7.50
CA CYS A 34 10.22 -5.32 6.81
C CYS A 34 11.02 -4.75 5.63
N LEU A 35 10.33 -4.53 4.53
CA LEU A 35 10.88 -4.01 3.27
C LEU A 35 10.50 -2.53 3.18
N SER A 36 11.48 -1.63 3.32
CA SER A 36 11.23 -0.19 3.46
C SER A 36 11.47 0.57 2.17
N TYR A 37 10.48 1.38 1.79
CA TYR A 37 10.59 2.34 0.69
C TYR A 37 11.26 3.62 1.17
N THR A 38 12.33 4.06 0.48
CA THR A 38 13.19 5.15 0.95
C THR A 38 12.73 6.55 0.54
N ASN A 39 11.91 6.68 -0.52
CA ASN A 39 11.47 7.98 -1.05
C ASN A 39 10.19 8.52 -0.38
N VAL A 40 10.11 8.39 0.94
CA VAL A 40 9.06 8.97 1.78
C VAL A 40 9.67 9.71 2.96
N GLY A 41 8.92 10.64 3.54
CA GLY A 41 9.45 11.49 4.62
C GLY A 41 9.93 10.72 5.85
N MET A 42 9.28 9.61 6.19
CA MET A 42 9.62 8.75 7.33
C MET A 42 9.61 7.27 6.92
N PRO A 43 10.66 6.78 6.26
CA PRO A 43 10.69 5.45 5.63
C PRO A 43 10.45 4.28 6.59
N ASN A 44 10.80 4.44 7.87
CA ASN A 44 10.71 3.37 8.87
C ASN A 44 9.51 3.53 9.81
N MET A 45 8.61 4.46 9.53
CA MET A 45 7.38 4.68 10.29
C MET A 45 6.19 4.30 9.44
N TRP A 46 5.51 3.21 9.79
CA TRP A 46 4.30 2.77 9.12
C TRP A 46 3.08 3.16 9.97
N GLN A 47 2.04 3.64 9.31
CA GLN A 47 0.83 4.13 9.97
C GLN A 47 -0.35 3.25 9.59
N PHE A 48 -1.11 2.83 10.60
CA PHE A 48 -2.29 2.00 10.44
C PHE A 48 -3.48 2.66 11.12
N GLU A 49 -4.64 2.58 10.51
CA GLU A 49 -5.88 3.10 11.07
C GLU A 49 -6.73 1.94 11.59
N GLY A 50 -7.01 1.90 12.87
CA GLY A 50 -7.87 0.89 13.46
C GLY A 50 -9.34 1.08 13.09
N LYS A 51 -10.19 0.11 13.41
CA LYS A 51 -11.64 0.14 13.13
C LYS A 51 -12.37 1.34 13.76
N GLY A 52 -11.83 1.92 14.83
CA GLY A 52 -12.33 3.15 15.47
C GLY A 52 -11.99 4.46 14.73
N GLY A 53 -11.38 4.38 13.55
CA GLY A 53 -10.98 5.55 12.77
C GLY A 53 -9.67 6.17 13.26
N ARG A 54 -9.51 7.49 13.04
CA ARG A 54 -8.25 8.19 13.34
C ARG A 54 -7.83 8.15 14.81
N GLU A 55 -8.78 8.07 15.73
CA GLU A 55 -8.50 8.00 17.18
C GLU A 55 -7.86 6.67 17.58
N SER A 56 -8.00 5.63 16.76
CA SER A 56 -7.36 4.33 16.94
C SER A 56 -6.15 4.09 16.02
N SER A 57 -5.56 5.16 15.48
CA SER A 57 -4.40 5.06 14.60
C SER A 57 -3.15 4.62 15.38
N VAL A 58 -2.41 3.68 14.79
CA VAL A 58 -1.17 3.15 15.35
C VAL A 58 -0.02 3.48 14.40
N SER A 59 1.01 4.11 14.92
CA SER A 59 2.28 4.31 14.22
C SER A 59 3.32 3.35 14.78
N VAL A 60 3.94 2.57 13.93
CA VAL A 60 4.96 1.61 14.32
C VAL A 60 6.28 1.91 13.63
N ARG A 61 7.35 1.91 14.42
CA ARG A 61 8.71 1.95 13.87
C ARG A 61 9.15 0.53 13.52
N ILE A 62 9.30 0.28 12.22
CA ILE A 62 9.72 -1.05 11.72
C ILE A 62 11.24 -1.16 11.67
N PRO A 63 11.82 -2.38 11.88
CA PRO A 63 13.22 -2.67 11.61
C PRO A 63 13.40 -3.04 10.14
N PRO A 64 13.89 -2.12 9.26
CA PRO A 64 13.98 -2.43 7.85
C PRO A 64 15.10 -3.44 7.58
N ARG A 65 14.73 -4.61 7.05
CA ARG A 65 15.70 -5.62 6.61
C ARG A 65 16.33 -5.25 5.27
N HIS A 66 15.49 -4.77 4.35
CA HIS A 66 15.90 -4.29 3.03
C HIS A 66 15.29 -2.94 2.74
N ARG A 67 16.00 -2.14 1.97
CA ARG A 67 15.57 -0.79 1.57
C ARG A 67 15.71 -0.62 0.07
N ALA A 68 14.73 -0.01 -0.56
CA ALA A 68 14.81 0.37 -1.97
C ALA A 68 14.00 1.66 -2.23
N ASN A 69 14.37 2.34 -3.27
CA ASN A 69 13.65 3.51 -3.80
C ASN A 69 12.69 3.15 -4.95
N ASN A 70 12.42 1.87 -5.14
CA ASN A 70 11.51 1.36 -6.15
C ASN A 70 10.53 0.37 -5.52
N GLY A 71 9.22 0.69 -5.59
CA GLY A 71 8.16 -0.12 -5.00
C GLY A 71 8.00 -1.49 -5.66
N GLN A 72 8.21 -1.61 -6.98
CA GLN A 72 8.14 -2.89 -7.70
C GLN A 72 9.25 -3.86 -7.25
N VAL A 73 10.44 -3.34 -6.98
CA VAL A 73 11.53 -4.14 -6.41
C VAL A 73 11.13 -4.69 -5.05
N LEU A 74 10.53 -3.85 -4.18
CA LEU A 74 10.08 -4.29 -2.87
C LEU A 74 8.94 -5.34 -2.97
N ALA A 75 7.99 -5.16 -3.89
CA ALA A 75 6.95 -6.15 -4.15
C ALA A 75 7.55 -7.50 -4.60
N SER A 76 8.53 -7.47 -5.52
CA SER A 76 9.23 -8.67 -5.98
C SER A 76 9.97 -9.38 -4.84
N LEU A 77 10.64 -8.64 -3.96
CA LEU A 77 11.28 -9.19 -2.76
C LEU A 77 10.26 -9.84 -1.81
N ALA A 78 9.09 -9.20 -1.63
CA ALA A 78 8.02 -9.75 -0.80
C ALA A 78 7.46 -11.06 -1.38
N VAL A 79 7.25 -11.14 -2.71
CA VAL A 79 6.85 -12.36 -3.42
C VAL A 79 7.87 -13.49 -3.18
N GLN A 80 9.17 -13.17 -3.20
CA GLN A 80 10.24 -14.13 -2.88
C GLN A 80 10.31 -14.51 -1.39
N GLY A 81 9.40 -14.00 -0.58
CA GLY A 81 9.33 -14.33 0.84
C GLY A 81 10.39 -13.63 1.69
N MET A 82 10.96 -12.52 1.25
CA MET A 82 12.02 -11.83 1.99
C MET A 82 11.50 -10.92 3.11
N GLY A 83 10.18 -10.72 3.19
CA GLY A 83 9.60 -9.93 4.27
C GLY A 83 8.23 -9.36 3.95
N VAL A 84 7.80 -8.46 4.83
CA VAL A 84 6.56 -7.71 4.74
C VAL A 84 6.80 -6.41 3.98
N VAL A 85 5.94 -6.10 3.01
CA VAL A 85 5.95 -4.83 2.29
C VAL A 85 4.72 -3.99 2.66
N TYR A 86 4.90 -2.67 2.72
CA TYR A 86 3.86 -1.68 2.94
C TYR A 86 3.90 -0.72 1.77
N ALA A 87 3.00 -0.91 0.81
CA ALA A 87 3.07 -0.27 -0.50
C ALA A 87 1.69 0.16 -1.01
N PRO A 88 1.63 1.15 -1.93
CA PRO A 88 0.40 1.48 -2.64
C PRO A 88 -0.21 0.26 -3.34
N ASP A 89 -1.54 0.18 -3.32
CA ASP A 89 -2.31 -0.90 -3.93
C ASP A 89 -1.96 -1.12 -5.40
N PHE A 90 -1.78 -0.08 -6.21
CA PHE A 90 -1.40 -0.21 -7.62
C PHE A 90 -0.02 -0.87 -7.84
N ILE A 91 0.83 -0.94 -6.80
CA ILE A 91 2.11 -1.65 -6.84
C ILE A 91 1.93 -3.14 -6.61
N VAL A 92 1.03 -3.54 -5.71
CA VAL A 92 0.90 -4.93 -5.21
C VAL A 92 -0.39 -5.63 -5.65
N ALA A 93 -1.30 -4.93 -6.32
CA ALA A 93 -2.60 -5.46 -6.70
C ALA A 93 -2.51 -6.70 -7.61
N HIS A 94 -1.58 -6.71 -8.55
CA HIS A 94 -1.36 -7.85 -9.46
C HIS A 94 -0.95 -9.10 -8.67
N GLU A 95 0.02 -8.98 -7.79
CA GLU A 95 0.56 -10.06 -6.97
C GLU A 95 -0.46 -10.57 -5.96
N ILE A 96 -1.32 -9.69 -5.43
CA ILE A 96 -2.42 -10.08 -4.54
C ILE A 96 -3.48 -10.87 -5.33
N ARG A 97 -3.89 -10.40 -6.50
CA ARG A 97 -4.83 -11.15 -7.38
C ARG A 97 -4.30 -12.51 -7.78
N ALA A 98 -3.00 -12.60 -8.03
CA ALA A 98 -2.32 -13.86 -8.38
C ALA A 98 -2.08 -14.77 -7.17
N GLY A 99 -2.45 -14.38 -5.94
CA GLY A 99 -2.21 -15.14 -4.72
C GLY A 99 -0.75 -15.22 -4.29
N GLN A 100 0.14 -14.44 -4.92
CA GLN A 100 1.57 -14.38 -4.60
C GLN A 100 1.84 -13.54 -3.35
N LEU A 101 0.97 -12.57 -3.07
CA LEU A 101 0.94 -11.79 -1.83
C LEU A 101 -0.43 -11.91 -1.18
N VAL A 102 -0.45 -11.88 0.14
CA VAL A 102 -1.69 -11.84 0.95
C VAL A 102 -1.68 -10.58 1.80
N PRO A 103 -2.81 -9.84 1.86
CA PRO A 103 -2.97 -8.73 2.77
C PRO A 103 -2.87 -9.19 4.22
N LEU A 104 -2.25 -8.37 5.04
CA LEU A 104 -2.08 -8.58 6.47
C LEU A 104 -2.88 -7.54 7.24
N LEU A 105 -3.11 -7.80 8.54
CA LEU A 105 -3.76 -6.87 9.46
C LEU A 105 -5.19 -6.49 9.01
N PRO A 106 -6.09 -7.47 8.83
CA PRO A 106 -7.45 -7.24 8.32
C PRO A 106 -8.31 -6.35 9.24
N ASP A 107 -7.92 -6.21 10.52
CA ASP A 107 -8.60 -5.35 11.48
C ASP A 107 -8.20 -3.87 11.39
N TYR A 108 -7.22 -3.56 10.53
CA TYR A 108 -6.75 -2.21 10.30
C TYR A 108 -7.08 -1.77 8.88
N ARG A 109 -7.61 -0.55 8.77
CA ARG A 109 -7.94 0.03 7.46
C ARG A 109 -6.66 0.45 6.74
N PRO A 110 -6.57 0.21 5.43
CA PRO A 110 -5.48 0.75 4.62
C PRO A 110 -5.43 2.28 4.71
N THR A 111 -4.25 2.81 4.92
CA THR A 111 -4.05 4.27 4.91
C THR A 111 -4.27 4.81 3.50
N ARG A 112 -5.12 5.83 3.35
CA ARG A 112 -5.34 6.49 2.07
C ARG A 112 -4.30 7.57 1.80
N SER A 113 -3.74 7.57 0.61
CA SER A 113 -2.82 8.59 0.13
C SER A 113 -3.36 9.25 -1.15
N PRO A 114 -3.33 10.59 -1.27
CA PRO A 114 -3.81 11.25 -2.48
C PRO A 114 -2.81 11.10 -3.63
N ILE A 115 -3.32 10.85 -4.82
CA ILE A 115 -2.58 10.97 -6.07
C ILE A 115 -2.88 12.33 -6.65
N ALA A 116 -1.87 13.14 -6.89
CA ALA A 116 -2.02 14.51 -7.36
C ALA A 116 -1.08 14.86 -8.50
N ALA A 117 -1.57 15.61 -9.46
CA ALA A 117 -0.73 16.32 -10.42
C ALA A 117 -0.17 17.57 -9.73
N VAL A 118 1.15 17.73 -9.76
CA VAL A 118 1.85 18.88 -9.19
C VAL A 118 2.37 19.75 -10.34
N TYR A 119 2.11 21.04 -10.28
CA TYR A 119 2.56 22.02 -11.28
C TYR A 119 2.93 23.36 -10.61
N PRO A 120 3.86 24.16 -11.19
CA PRO A 120 4.49 25.28 -10.51
C PRO A 120 3.56 26.45 -10.15
N SER A 121 2.48 26.68 -10.90
CA SER A 121 1.56 27.80 -10.66
C SER A 121 0.15 27.56 -11.19
N ARG A 122 -0.85 28.00 -10.43
CA ARG A 122 -2.26 28.04 -10.91
C ARG A 122 -2.56 29.25 -11.80
N ARG A 123 -1.76 30.30 -11.74
CA ARG A 123 -2.08 31.61 -12.35
C ARG A 123 -2.02 31.66 -13.86
N HIS A 124 -1.29 30.76 -14.53
CA HIS A 124 -1.13 30.73 -15.99
C HIS A 124 -1.01 29.29 -16.50
N LEU A 125 -1.96 28.42 -16.12
CA LEU A 125 -2.05 27.10 -16.73
C LEU A 125 -2.36 27.24 -18.22
N SER A 126 -1.43 26.78 -19.07
CA SER A 126 -1.70 26.69 -20.50
C SER A 126 -2.88 25.76 -20.76
N ALA A 127 -3.63 26.00 -21.83
CA ALA A 127 -4.73 25.13 -22.23
C ALA A 127 -4.31 23.66 -22.34
N LYS A 128 -3.08 23.39 -22.82
CA LYS A 128 -2.50 22.04 -22.94
C LYS A 128 -2.37 21.36 -21.59
N VAL A 129 -1.86 22.04 -20.57
CA VAL A 129 -1.72 21.48 -19.23
C VAL A 129 -3.07 21.22 -18.60
N ARG A 130 -4.03 22.12 -18.79
CA ARG A 130 -5.39 21.96 -18.30
C ARG A 130 -6.06 20.72 -18.91
N SER A 131 -6.10 20.61 -20.25
CA SER A 131 -6.70 19.49 -20.95
C SER A 131 -6.03 18.16 -20.57
N PHE A 132 -4.68 18.16 -20.35
CA PHE A 132 -3.99 16.97 -19.91
C PHE A 132 -4.39 16.55 -18.48
N VAL A 133 -4.52 17.50 -17.56
CA VAL A 133 -4.97 17.22 -16.20
C VAL A 133 -6.40 16.72 -16.17
N GLU A 134 -7.32 17.33 -16.97
CA GLU A 134 -8.70 16.89 -17.13
C GLU A 134 -8.76 15.45 -17.67
N PHE A 135 -8.00 15.16 -18.72
CA PHE A 135 -7.87 13.79 -19.25
C PHE A 135 -7.39 12.78 -18.18
N LEU A 136 -6.39 13.16 -17.37
CA LEU A 136 -5.91 12.29 -16.29
C LEU A 136 -6.99 12.06 -15.22
N VAL A 137 -7.75 13.10 -14.85
CA VAL A 137 -8.87 12.96 -13.88
C VAL A 137 -9.91 11.98 -14.41
N GLU A 138 -10.39 12.17 -15.64
CA GLU A 138 -11.36 11.26 -16.26
C GLU A 138 -10.84 9.83 -16.36
N ARG A 139 -9.56 9.69 -16.68
CA ARG A 139 -8.92 8.37 -16.80
C ARG A 139 -8.86 7.65 -15.45
N TYR A 140 -8.50 8.39 -14.39
CA TYR A 140 -8.46 7.85 -13.03
C TYR A 140 -9.83 7.52 -12.46
N GLU A 141 -10.84 8.32 -12.75
CA GLU A 141 -12.22 8.06 -12.33
C GLU A 141 -12.81 6.80 -12.99
N ARG A 142 -12.38 6.48 -14.19
CA ARG A 142 -12.83 5.28 -14.93
C ARG A 142 -12.04 4.01 -14.57
N GLN A 143 -10.82 4.13 -14.05
CA GLN A 143 -9.97 3.00 -13.69
C GLN A 143 -10.12 2.65 -12.20
N HIS A 144 -11.20 1.95 -11.85
CA HIS A 144 -11.37 1.31 -10.54
C HIS A 144 -10.60 -0.01 -10.41
N GLU A 145 -9.85 -0.42 -11.47
CA GLU A 145 -9.18 -1.73 -11.56
C GLU A 145 -8.13 -2.00 -10.46
N TRP A 146 -7.77 -0.97 -9.67
CA TRP A 146 -6.76 -1.09 -8.61
C TRP A 146 -7.34 -0.94 -7.20
N SER A 147 -8.67 -0.84 -7.07
CA SER A 147 -9.27 -0.75 -5.74
C SER A 147 -9.04 -2.06 -4.98
N LEU A 148 -8.42 -1.96 -3.82
CA LEU A 148 -8.26 -3.11 -2.92
C LEU A 148 -9.63 -3.69 -2.51
N GLU A 149 -10.67 -2.86 -2.44
CA GLU A 149 -12.04 -3.28 -2.16
C GLU A 149 -12.57 -4.22 -3.24
N ASP A 150 -12.28 -3.94 -4.52
CA ASP A 150 -12.63 -4.82 -5.64
C ASP A 150 -11.81 -6.12 -5.62
N ILE A 151 -10.55 -6.04 -5.22
CA ILE A 151 -9.65 -7.21 -5.11
C ILE A 151 -10.07 -8.11 -3.94
N LEU A 152 -10.37 -7.55 -2.78
CA LEU A 152 -10.79 -8.28 -1.58
C LEU A 152 -12.23 -8.77 -1.69
N GLY A 153 -13.14 -8.02 -2.33
CA GLY A 153 -14.52 -8.41 -2.59
C GLY A 153 -14.64 -9.58 -3.57
N ALA A 154 -13.72 -9.70 -4.54
CA ALA A 154 -13.68 -10.81 -5.49
C ALA A 154 -13.16 -12.13 -4.88
N HIS A 155 -12.47 -12.08 -3.75
CA HIS A 155 -11.84 -13.25 -3.12
C HIS A 155 -12.44 -13.60 -1.76
N GLY A 156 -13.67 -13.17 -1.46
CA GLY A 156 -14.39 -13.47 -0.21
C GLY A 156 -13.43 -13.83 0.92
N MET A 157 -13.25 -12.97 1.90
CA MET A 157 -12.40 -13.27 3.07
C MET A 157 -12.65 -14.71 3.52
N PRO A 158 -11.67 -15.62 3.57
CA PRO A 158 -11.87 -16.91 4.20
C PRO A 158 -12.19 -16.66 5.68
N GLY A 159 -13.35 -17.13 6.06
CA GLY A 159 -14.07 -17.09 7.33
C GLY A 159 -13.38 -16.57 8.58
N ALA A 160 -14.21 -15.83 9.29
CA ALA A 160 -14.08 -15.54 10.70
C ALA A 160 -13.84 -16.80 11.54
#